data_a8ee8bea3d3c4b6fcac6589c965cdd0e
#
_entry.id   a8ee8bea3d3c4b6fcac6589c965cdd0e
#
_cell.length_a   1.000
_cell.length_b   1.000
_cell.length_c   1.000
_cell.angle_alpha   90.00
_cell.angle_beta   90.00
_cell.angle_gamma   90.00
#
_symmetry.space_group_name_H-M   'P 1'
#
loop_
_entity.id
_entity.type
_entity.pdbx_description
1 polymer ?
#
loop_
_entity_poly.entity_id
_entity_poly.type
_entity_poly.pdbx_seq_one_letter_code
_entity_poly.pdbx_strand_id
1 'polypeptide(L)'
;MRRAPLLVLTGTLILLSGCGTAKNSLDQKARIDIALDLDNPANSSGTLRQKGESDTFKVGYGKYGIGCADSTFEEGVTPLGTFKVNAILSNGEFQMVPELVERSGKSEAYLKQNLFKNMSAIDFKGDGETGEYGNGYISLKPLTETEQPFKFNEYDGKFRWYSFAIHGTNDKSRVGQKITGGCINVDDATMTSLLKSVKLGDEVVVSSDGPCNE
;
A
#
# COMPACT_ATOMS: atom_id res chain seq x y z
N MET A 1 5.60 72.97 -56.99
CA MET A 1 6.35 72.23 -55.97
C MET A 1 5.45 72.06 -54.71
N ARG A 2 4.78 70.93 -54.56
CA ARG A 2 3.92 70.67 -53.43
C ARG A 2 4.50 69.46 -52.71
N ARG A 3 4.89 69.63 -51.43
CA ARG A 3 5.40 68.61 -50.58
C ARG A 3 4.22 67.90 -49.92
N ALA A 4 4.14 66.58 -50.02
CA ALA A 4 3.20 65.75 -49.31
C ALA A 4 3.74 65.39 -47.91
N PRO A 5 2.90 65.33 -46.87
CA PRO A 5 3.33 64.92 -45.53
C PRO A 5 3.34 63.38 -45.38
N LEU A 6 4.37 62.90 -44.76
CA LEU A 6 4.61 61.49 -44.39
C LEU A 6 3.80 61.14 -43.16
N LEU A 7 2.87 60.21 -43.31
CA LEU A 7 2.07 59.68 -42.20
C LEU A 7 2.82 58.54 -41.48
N VAL A 8 3.25 58.74 -40.25
CA VAL A 8 3.89 57.73 -39.45
C VAL A 8 2.76 56.98 -38.68
N LEU A 9 2.55 55.71 -39.05
CA LEU A 9 1.65 54.80 -38.30
C LEU A 9 2.45 54.16 -37.18
N THR A 10 2.18 54.56 -35.94
CA THR A 10 2.69 53.89 -34.73
C THR A 10 1.80 52.69 -34.42
N GLY A 11 2.26 51.49 -34.74
CA GLY A 11 1.61 50.23 -34.36
C GLY A 11 1.91 49.91 -32.90
N THR A 12 0.90 49.95 -32.05
CA THR A 12 0.99 49.49 -30.65
C THR A 12 0.94 47.98 -30.62
N LEU A 13 2.07 47.33 -30.28
CA LEU A 13 2.17 45.91 -30.08
C LEU A 13 1.65 45.55 -28.68
N ILE A 14 0.44 44.98 -28.58
CA ILE A 14 -0.13 44.46 -27.34
C ILE A 14 0.48 43.09 -27.09
N LEU A 15 1.44 43.00 -26.16
CA LEU A 15 1.95 41.75 -25.63
C LEU A 15 0.91 41.19 -24.64
N LEU A 16 0.11 40.23 -25.09
CA LEU A 16 -0.71 39.40 -24.23
C LEU A 16 0.22 38.43 -23.47
N SER A 17 0.60 38.84 -22.26
CA SER A 17 1.25 37.95 -21.30
C SER A 17 0.22 36.91 -20.82
N GLY A 18 0.15 35.78 -21.50
CA GLY A 18 -0.55 34.61 -21.03
C GLY A 18 0.13 34.05 -19.78
N CYS A 19 -0.40 34.39 -18.59
CA CYS A 19 -0.06 33.70 -17.36
C CYS A 19 -0.59 32.28 -17.44
N GLY A 20 0.17 31.40 -18.12
CA GLY A 20 -0.02 29.96 -18.02
C GLY A 20 0.35 29.55 -16.60
N THR A 21 -0.65 29.34 -15.73
CA THR A 21 -0.46 28.61 -14.49
C THR A 21 0.00 27.22 -14.88
N ALA A 22 1.32 27.00 -14.82
CA ALA A 22 1.88 25.66 -14.81
C ALA A 22 1.24 24.95 -13.60
N LYS A 23 0.23 24.10 -13.86
CA LYS A 23 -0.20 23.10 -12.89
C LYS A 23 1.03 22.23 -12.69
N ASN A 24 1.77 22.46 -11.59
CA ASN A 24 2.70 21.50 -11.04
C ASN A 24 1.88 20.26 -10.74
N SER A 25 1.82 19.32 -11.66
CA SER A 25 1.50 17.94 -11.36
C SER A 25 2.72 17.37 -10.64
N LEU A 26 2.93 17.80 -9.39
CA LEU A 26 3.63 16.99 -8.42
C LEU A 26 2.87 15.67 -8.45
N ASP A 27 3.56 14.62 -8.83
CA ASP A 27 3.09 13.23 -8.80
C ASP A 27 2.70 12.97 -7.34
N GLN A 28 1.43 13.27 -7.02
CA GLN A 28 0.95 13.31 -5.64
C GLN A 28 0.93 11.86 -5.18
N LYS A 29 1.88 11.53 -4.28
CA LYS A 29 2.00 10.18 -3.71
C LYS A 29 0.65 9.73 -3.18
N ALA A 30 0.34 8.47 -3.40
CA ALA A 30 -0.82 7.88 -2.78
C ALA A 30 -0.60 7.77 -1.26
N ARG A 31 -1.69 7.87 -0.51
CA ARG A 31 -1.73 7.63 0.93
C ARG A 31 -2.91 6.72 1.24
N ILE A 32 -2.67 5.75 2.10
CA ILE A 32 -3.73 4.90 2.64
C ILE A 32 -3.86 5.21 4.13
N ASP A 33 -5.06 5.57 4.56
CA ASP A 33 -5.41 5.71 5.97
C ASP A 33 -6.30 4.51 6.36
N ILE A 34 -5.84 3.68 7.30
CA ILE A 34 -6.60 2.55 7.87
C ILE A 34 -7.10 2.95 9.24
N ALA A 35 -8.40 2.86 9.45
CA ALA A 35 -9.07 3.10 10.73
C ALA A 35 -9.71 1.81 11.22
N LEU A 36 -9.24 1.29 12.35
CA LEU A 36 -9.71 0.05 12.95
C LEU A 36 -10.69 0.35 14.09
N ASP A 37 -11.90 -0.18 13.99
CA ASP A 37 -12.93 -0.14 15.02
C ASP A 37 -12.82 -1.44 15.84
N LEU A 38 -12.47 -1.31 17.13
CA LEU A 38 -12.25 -2.47 18.00
C LEU A 38 -13.54 -3.04 18.57
N ASP A 39 -14.56 -2.20 18.73
CA ASP A 39 -15.87 -2.60 19.24
C ASP A 39 -16.71 -3.27 18.15
N ASN A 40 -16.60 -2.79 16.91
CA ASN A 40 -17.28 -3.36 15.77
C ASN A 40 -16.36 -3.51 14.56
N PRO A 41 -15.61 -4.60 14.43
CA PRO A 41 -14.66 -4.82 13.34
C PRO A 41 -15.24 -4.60 11.93
N ALA A 42 -16.55 -4.80 11.74
CA ALA A 42 -17.20 -4.59 10.45
C ALA A 42 -17.24 -3.11 10.00
N ASN A 43 -16.98 -2.17 10.92
CA ASN A 43 -16.84 -0.74 10.61
C ASN A 43 -15.40 -0.36 10.26
N SER A 44 -14.43 -1.26 10.47
CA SER A 44 -13.04 -0.99 10.10
C SER A 44 -12.90 -0.74 8.60
N SER A 45 -12.16 0.31 8.26
CA SER A 45 -12.06 0.77 6.88
C SER A 45 -10.67 1.28 6.52
N GLY A 46 -10.37 1.23 5.24
CA GLY A 46 -9.25 1.92 4.62
C GLY A 46 -9.74 3.02 3.70
N THR A 47 -8.97 4.09 3.55
CA THR A 47 -9.21 5.16 2.59
C THR A 47 -7.95 5.38 1.77
N LEU A 48 -8.02 5.10 0.46
CA LEU A 48 -6.98 5.47 -0.50
C LEU A 48 -7.21 6.92 -0.93
N ARG A 49 -6.19 7.76 -0.76
CA ARG A 49 -6.19 9.16 -1.23
C ARG A 49 -5.14 9.33 -2.31
N GLN A 50 -5.55 9.79 -3.48
CA GLN A 50 -4.66 10.05 -4.61
C GLN A 50 -5.25 11.14 -5.51
N LYS A 51 -4.44 12.12 -5.94
CA LYS A 51 -4.83 13.16 -6.92
C LYS A 51 -6.10 13.94 -6.56
N GLY A 52 -6.37 14.09 -5.26
CA GLY A 52 -7.58 14.79 -4.77
C GLY A 52 -8.85 13.93 -4.72
N GLU A 53 -8.76 12.67 -5.10
CA GLU A 53 -9.81 11.68 -4.99
C GLU A 53 -9.59 10.81 -3.75
N SER A 54 -10.66 10.21 -3.23
CA SER A 54 -10.61 9.27 -2.12
C SER A 54 -11.60 8.13 -2.31
N ASP A 55 -11.10 6.89 -2.19
CA ASP A 55 -11.88 5.67 -2.23
C ASP A 55 -11.82 4.99 -0.86
N THR A 56 -12.98 4.63 -0.31
CA THR A 56 -13.08 3.93 0.97
C THR A 56 -13.46 2.48 0.76
N PHE A 57 -12.81 1.58 1.51
CA PHE A 57 -12.98 0.13 1.43
C PHE A 57 -12.99 -0.50 2.81
N LYS A 58 -13.58 -1.69 2.93
CA LYS A 58 -13.59 -2.47 4.17
C LYS A 58 -12.27 -3.22 4.36
N VAL A 59 -11.88 -3.41 5.63
CA VAL A 59 -10.69 -4.16 6.00
C VAL A 59 -10.96 -5.14 7.13
N GLY A 60 -10.31 -6.29 7.10
CA GLY A 60 -10.16 -7.15 8.28
C GLY A 60 -8.76 -7.02 8.86
N TYR A 61 -8.56 -7.43 10.12
CA TYR A 61 -7.32 -7.24 10.86
C TYR A 61 -7.03 -8.36 11.86
N GLY A 62 -5.97 -8.19 12.66
CA GLY A 62 -5.43 -9.20 13.56
C GLY A 62 -6.43 -9.79 14.55
N LYS A 63 -6.45 -11.12 14.67
CA LYS A 63 -7.37 -11.88 15.54
C LYS A 63 -7.26 -11.55 17.03
N TYR A 64 -6.11 -11.03 17.47
CA TYR A 64 -5.87 -10.62 18.86
C TYR A 64 -5.93 -9.10 19.07
N GLY A 65 -6.31 -8.33 18.03
CA GLY A 65 -6.49 -6.88 18.11
C GLY A 65 -5.30 -6.11 17.57
N ILE A 66 -4.92 -5.07 18.28
CA ILE A 66 -3.92 -4.09 17.83
C ILE A 66 -2.78 -3.97 18.84
N GLY A 67 -1.57 -3.74 18.33
CA GLY A 67 -0.39 -3.33 19.09
C GLY A 67 -0.17 -1.83 18.99
N CYS A 68 0.39 -1.22 20.03
CA CYS A 68 0.74 0.19 20.00
C CYS A 68 1.76 0.49 18.89
N ALA A 69 1.80 1.73 18.44
CA ALA A 69 2.91 2.20 17.62
C ALA A 69 4.21 1.96 18.37
N ASP A 70 5.23 1.51 17.64
CA ASP A 70 6.57 1.21 18.18
C ASP A 70 6.66 -0.07 19.04
N SER A 71 5.57 -0.81 19.25
CA SER A 71 5.63 -2.13 19.88
C SER A 71 6.24 -3.17 18.94
N THR A 72 6.77 -4.26 19.52
CA THR A 72 7.22 -5.42 18.74
C THR A 72 6.02 -6.08 18.05
N PHE A 73 6.18 -6.43 16.77
CA PHE A 73 5.13 -7.15 16.04
C PHE A 73 4.92 -8.54 16.63
N GLU A 74 3.67 -8.85 16.98
CA GLU A 74 3.23 -10.15 17.44
C GLU A 74 2.26 -10.78 16.44
N GLU A 75 2.34 -12.09 16.27
CA GLU A 75 1.41 -12.81 15.39
C GLU A 75 -0.02 -12.71 15.91
N GLY A 76 -0.94 -12.31 15.04
CA GLY A 76 -2.35 -12.09 15.36
C GLY A 76 -2.67 -10.67 15.84
N VAL A 77 -1.66 -9.82 16.01
CA VAL A 77 -1.81 -8.43 16.45
C VAL A 77 -1.48 -7.49 15.28
N THR A 78 -2.37 -6.56 14.96
CA THR A 78 -2.13 -5.55 13.92
C THR A 78 -1.38 -4.37 14.51
N PRO A 79 -0.18 -4.02 14.01
CA PRO A 79 0.57 -2.89 14.53
C PRO A 79 -0.08 -1.57 14.09
N LEU A 80 -0.22 -0.64 15.01
CA LEU A 80 -0.56 0.75 14.71
C LEU A 80 0.68 1.53 14.28
N GLY A 81 0.48 2.66 13.62
CA GLY A 81 1.56 3.60 13.27
C GLY A 81 1.58 4.00 11.81
N THR A 82 2.73 4.56 11.41
CA THR A 82 2.97 5.00 10.03
C THR A 82 3.99 4.08 9.35
N PHE A 83 3.66 3.69 8.13
CA PHE A 83 4.42 2.73 7.34
C PHE A 83 4.72 3.30 5.96
N LYS A 84 5.72 2.73 5.29
CA LYS A 84 6.00 2.91 3.86
C LYS A 84 5.83 1.59 3.12
N VAL A 85 5.25 1.68 1.93
CA VAL A 85 5.20 0.55 1.00
C VAL A 85 6.62 0.21 0.57
N ASN A 86 7.07 -1.03 0.78
CA ASN A 86 8.42 -1.49 0.42
C ASN A 86 8.45 -2.68 -0.54
N ALA A 87 7.29 -3.32 -0.79
CA ALA A 87 7.11 -4.23 -1.90
C ALA A 87 5.64 -4.32 -2.34
N ILE A 88 5.42 -4.61 -3.62
CA ILE A 88 4.13 -4.85 -4.25
C ILE A 88 4.25 -6.14 -5.05
N LEU A 89 3.45 -7.13 -4.69
CA LEU A 89 3.55 -8.48 -5.24
C LEU A 89 2.18 -8.99 -5.71
N SER A 90 2.14 -9.55 -6.90
CA SER A 90 0.98 -10.28 -7.43
C SER A 90 1.45 -11.30 -8.48
N ASN A 91 0.54 -12.04 -9.10
CA ASN A 91 0.88 -12.92 -10.21
C ASN A 91 1.43 -12.17 -11.45
N GLY A 92 1.06 -10.89 -11.61
CA GLY A 92 1.47 -10.07 -12.76
C GLY A 92 2.38 -8.91 -12.41
N GLU A 93 2.58 -8.62 -11.12
CA GLU A 93 3.33 -7.46 -10.65
C GLU A 93 4.37 -7.84 -9.62
N PHE A 94 5.57 -7.28 -9.77
CA PHE A 94 6.64 -7.41 -8.80
C PHE A 94 7.38 -6.08 -8.71
N GLN A 95 7.28 -5.44 -7.56
CA GLN A 95 8.10 -4.29 -7.18
C GLN A 95 8.64 -4.54 -5.77
N MET A 96 9.91 -4.32 -5.56
CA MET A 96 10.55 -4.50 -4.26
C MET A 96 11.73 -3.53 -4.14
N VAL A 97 11.90 -2.91 -2.98
CA VAL A 97 13.07 -2.06 -2.75
C VAL A 97 14.36 -2.89 -2.80
N PRO A 98 15.47 -2.35 -3.35
CA PRO A 98 16.71 -3.11 -3.57
C PRO A 98 17.25 -3.78 -2.30
N GLU A 99 17.13 -3.15 -1.15
CA GLU A 99 17.60 -3.67 0.13
C GLU A 99 16.90 -4.97 0.53
N LEU A 100 15.62 -5.14 0.15
CA LEU A 100 14.88 -6.38 0.41
C LEU A 100 15.27 -7.47 -0.58
N VAL A 101 15.54 -7.13 -1.83
CA VAL A 101 16.06 -8.10 -2.81
C VAL A 101 17.38 -8.66 -2.30
N GLU A 102 18.30 -7.80 -1.85
CA GLU A 102 19.59 -8.21 -1.27
C GLU A 102 19.40 -9.10 -0.02
N ARG A 103 18.56 -8.68 0.93
CA ARG A 103 18.27 -9.45 2.17
C ARG A 103 17.65 -10.81 1.90
N SER A 104 16.96 -11.00 0.79
CA SER A 104 16.35 -12.28 0.44
C SER A 104 17.38 -13.38 0.11
N GLY A 105 18.60 -12.98 -0.27
CA GLY A 105 19.62 -13.89 -0.79
C GLY A 105 19.24 -14.56 -2.12
N LYS A 106 18.21 -14.03 -2.81
CA LYS A 106 17.74 -14.55 -4.11
C LYS A 106 17.89 -13.47 -5.18
N SER A 107 17.98 -13.89 -6.44
CA SER A 107 17.94 -12.93 -7.54
C SER A 107 16.53 -12.32 -7.69
N GLU A 108 16.46 -11.10 -8.20
CA GLU A 108 15.20 -10.42 -8.50
C GLU A 108 14.32 -11.28 -9.45
N ALA A 109 14.95 -11.92 -10.47
CA ALA A 109 14.26 -12.82 -11.39
C ALA A 109 13.59 -14.00 -10.67
N TYR A 110 14.30 -14.61 -9.69
CA TYR A 110 13.74 -15.68 -8.87
C TYR A 110 12.54 -15.16 -8.04
N LEU A 111 12.70 -14.01 -7.36
CA LEU A 111 11.64 -13.44 -6.53
C LEU A 111 10.40 -13.11 -7.35
N LYS A 112 10.58 -12.46 -8.50
CA LYS A 112 9.50 -12.11 -9.42
C LYS A 112 8.71 -13.34 -9.88
N GLN A 113 9.40 -14.44 -10.16
CA GLN A 113 8.78 -15.65 -10.67
C GLN A 113 8.10 -16.49 -9.58
N ASN A 114 8.64 -16.46 -8.36
CA ASN A 114 8.30 -17.47 -7.35
C ASN A 114 7.71 -16.92 -6.06
N LEU A 115 8.09 -15.72 -5.60
CA LEU A 115 7.79 -15.29 -4.24
C LEU A 115 6.29 -15.25 -3.95
N PHE A 116 5.52 -14.48 -4.73
CA PHE A 116 4.07 -14.38 -4.50
C PHE A 116 3.36 -15.72 -4.72
N LYS A 117 3.75 -16.44 -5.77
CA LYS A 117 3.22 -17.77 -6.07
C LYS A 117 3.46 -18.78 -4.93
N ASN A 118 4.65 -18.76 -4.33
CA ASN A 118 4.98 -19.63 -3.20
C ASN A 118 4.15 -19.24 -1.98
N MET A 119 4.04 -17.94 -1.67
CA MET A 119 3.24 -17.43 -0.55
C MET A 119 1.77 -17.81 -0.70
N SER A 120 1.20 -17.64 -1.89
CA SER A 120 -0.19 -18.01 -2.19
C SER A 120 -0.46 -19.51 -2.21
N ALA A 121 0.59 -20.34 -2.33
CA ALA A 121 0.47 -21.81 -2.34
C ALA A 121 0.60 -22.43 -0.94
N ILE A 122 0.71 -21.64 0.12
CA ILE A 122 0.76 -22.13 1.50
C ILE A 122 -0.67 -22.26 2.03
N ASP A 123 -0.93 -23.41 2.64
CA ASP A 123 -2.11 -23.63 3.47
C ASP A 123 -1.77 -23.24 4.92
N PHE A 124 -2.14 -22.00 5.30
CA PHE A 124 -1.85 -21.49 6.64
C PHE A 124 -2.79 -22.02 7.74
N LYS A 125 -3.96 -22.54 7.34
CA LYS A 125 -4.96 -23.05 8.28
C LYS A 125 -4.86 -24.56 8.48
N GLY A 126 -4.22 -25.27 7.53
CA GLY A 126 -4.19 -26.74 7.54
C GLY A 126 -5.52 -27.39 7.13
N ASP A 127 -6.36 -26.67 6.38
CA ASP A 127 -7.67 -27.13 5.92
C ASP A 127 -7.67 -27.63 4.45
N GLY A 128 -6.51 -27.60 3.81
CA GLY A 128 -6.32 -27.98 2.40
C GLY A 128 -6.57 -26.82 1.42
N GLU A 129 -6.97 -25.65 1.91
CA GLU A 129 -7.17 -24.46 1.07
C GLU A 129 -5.91 -23.60 1.00
N THR A 130 -5.67 -23.02 -0.18
CA THR A 130 -4.55 -22.12 -0.45
C THR A 130 -5.07 -20.78 -0.98
N GLY A 131 -4.17 -19.80 -1.20
CA GLY A 131 -4.55 -18.50 -1.77
C GLY A 131 -5.04 -17.50 -0.73
N GLU A 132 -4.69 -17.64 0.54
CA GLU A 132 -5.10 -16.73 1.61
C GLU A 132 -4.66 -15.28 1.42
N TYR A 133 -3.68 -15.02 0.54
CA TYR A 133 -3.28 -13.66 0.13
C TYR A 133 -4.08 -13.11 -1.05
N GLY A 134 -5.09 -13.85 -1.56
CA GLY A 134 -5.91 -13.42 -2.70
C GLY A 134 -5.07 -13.12 -3.93
N ASN A 135 -5.34 -12.00 -4.58
CA ASN A 135 -4.69 -11.61 -5.84
C ASN A 135 -3.48 -10.66 -5.68
N GLY A 136 -3.08 -10.29 -4.44
CA GLY A 136 -1.95 -9.40 -4.24
C GLY A 136 -1.54 -9.19 -2.79
N TYR A 137 -0.34 -8.59 -2.65
CA TYR A 137 0.32 -8.36 -1.38
C TYR A 137 1.13 -7.06 -1.44
N ILE A 138 0.84 -6.11 -0.56
CA ILE A 138 1.54 -4.83 -0.43
C ILE A 138 2.21 -4.83 0.95
N SER A 139 3.52 -5.02 0.97
CA SER A 139 4.29 -5.07 2.20
C SER A 139 4.57 -3.68 2.75
N LEU A 140 4.55 -3.57 4.06
CA LEU A 140 4.63 -2.33 4.82
C LEU A 140 5.84 -2.35 5.76
N LYS A 141 6.74 -1.35 5.61
CA LYS A 141 7.86 -1.13 6.51
C LYS A 141 7.48 -0.03 7.52
N PRO A 142 7.57 -0.26 8.83
CA PRO A 142 7.35 0.80 9.82
C PRO A 142 8.38 1.93 9.65
N LEU A 143 7.98 3.15 9.98
CA LEU A 143 8.89 4.31 10.01
C LEU A 143 9.74 4.37 11.30
N THR A 144 9.37 3.59 12.29
CA THR A 144 10.08 3.51 13.56
C THR A 144 11.34 2.68 13.44
N GLU A 145 12.31 2.91 14.34
CA GLU A 145 13.52 2.11 14.42
C GLU A 145 13.29 0.74 15.10
N THR A 146 12.07 0.48 15.61
CA THR A 146 11.73 -0.79 16.24
C THR A 146 11.91 -1.93 15.25
N GLU A 147 12.77 -2.87 15.58
CA GLU A 147 13.05 -4.03 14.75
C GLU A 147 11.80 -4.90 14.64
N GLN A 148 11.28 -5.02 13.45
CA GLN A 148 10.14 -5.88 13.15
C GLN A 148 10.66 -7.25 12.68
N PRO A 149 10.00 -8.37 13.02
CA PRO A 149 10.45 -9.71 12.65
C PRO A 149 10.18 -10.03 11.17
N PHE A 150 10.40 -9.06 10.29
CA PHE A 150 10.25 -9.23 8.84
C PHE A 150 11.41 -10.02 8.28
N LYS A 151 11.13 -11.22 7.82
CA LYS A 151 12.17 -12.13 7.34
C LYS A 151 11.73 -12.96 6.15
N PHE A 152 12.69 -13.25 5.30
CA PHE A 152 12.58 -14.32 4.34
C PHE A 152 12.89 -15.65 5.04
N ASN A 153 12.07 -16.66 4.81
CA ASN A 153 12.29 -18.01 5.32
C ASN A 153 11.59 -19.05 4.43
N GLU A 154 11.74 -20.29 4.78
CA GLU A 154 10.95 -21.38 4.22
C GLU A 154 9.84 -21.79 5.20
N TYR A 155 8.66 -22.05 4.65
CA TYR A 155 7.52 -22.57 5.36
C TYR A 155 6.82 -23.59 4.47
N ASP A 156 6.55 -24.78 4.98
CA ASP A 156 5.99 -25.88 4.21
C ASP A 156 6.77 -26.13 2.89
N GLY A 157 8.10 -26.09 2.95
CA GLY A 157 8.99 -26.26 1.80
C GLY A 157 8.94 -25.16 0.76
N LYS A 158 8.27 -24.04 1.04
CA LYS A 158 8.12 -22.90 0.14
C LYS A 158 8.88 -21.69 0.66
N PHE A 159 9.69 -21.08 -0.18
CA PHE A 159 10.34 -19.80 0.13
C PHE A 159 9.28 -18.70 0.20
N ARG A 160 9.19 -18.04 1.33
CA ARG A 160 8.22 -16.97 1.59
C ARG A 160 8.86 -15.76 2.24
N TRP A 161 8.11 -14.67 2.25
CA TRP A 161 8.42 -13.48 3.03
C TRP A 161 7.37 -13.27 4.12
N TYR A 162 7.82 -13.24 5.37
CA TYR A 162 7.00 -12.89 6.51
C TYR A 162 7.16 -11.41 6.80
N SER A 163 6.10 -10.63 6.64
CA SER A 163 6.07 -9.18 6.92
C SER A 163 4.64 -8.72 7.21
N PHE A 164 4.50 -7.52 7.78
CA PHE A 164 3.22 -6.83 7.86
C PHE A 164 2.82 -6.31 6.49
N ALA A 165 1.55 -6.47 6.12
CA ALA A 165 1.09 -6.15 4.77
C ALA A 165 -0.41 -5.84 4.71
N ILE A 166 -0.81 -5.21 3.59
CA ILE A 166 -2.18 -5.27 3.07
C ILE A 166 -2.20 -6.34 2.00
N HIS A 167 -3.16 -7.28 2.06
CA HIS A 167 -3.27 -8.35 1.07
C HIS A 167 -4.72 -8.70 0.74
N GLY A 168 -4.94 -9.34 -0.40
CA GLY A 168 -6.24 -9.90 -0.75
C GLY A 168 -6.64 -11.09 0.14
N THR A 169 -7.74 -11.73 -0.18
CA THR A 169 -8.19 -12.94 0.51
C THR A 169 -8.96 -13.85 -0.43
N ASN A 170 -8.79 -15.16 -0.29
CA ASN A 170 -9.62 -16.17 -0.98
C ASN A 170 -11.04 -16.26 -0.38
N ASP A 171 -11.27 -15.72 0.80
CA ASP A 171 -12.55 -15.74 1.50
C ASP A 171 -13.00 -14.30 1.86
N LYS A 172 -13.97 -13.79 1.10
CA LYS A 172 -14.52 -12.43 1.30
C LYS A 172 -15.21 -12.23 2.64
N SER A 173 -15.67 -13.30 3.30
CA SER A 173 -16.31 -13.21 4.61
C SER A 173 -15.35 -12.75 5.71
N ARG A 174 -14.04 -12.87 5.47
CA ARG A 174 -12.98 -12.43 6.39
C ARG A 174 -12.80 -10.92 6.44
N VAL A 175 -13.27 -10.20 5.41
CA VAL A 175 -13.18 -8.73 5.35
C VAL A 175 -14.21 -8.12 6.31
N GLY A 176 -13.77 -7.19 7.14
CA GLY A 176 -14.57 -6.65 8.26
C GLY A 176 -14.55 -7.56 9.49
N GLN A 177 -13.63 -8.51 9.57
CA GLN A 177 -13.48 -9.42 10.72
C GLN A 177 -12.13 -9.24 11.41
N LYS A 178 -12.09 -9.57 12.69
CA LYS A 178 -10.89 -9.66 13.52
C LYS A 178 -10.36 -11.08 13.47
N ILE A 179 -9.58 -11.43 12.41
CA ILE A 179 -9.33 -12.84 12.05
C ILE A 179 -7.94 -13.13 11.48
N THR A 180 -7.14 -12.11 11.12
CA THR A 180 -5.86 -12.33 10.45
C THR A 180 -4.72 -12.63 11.41
N GLY A 181 -3.57 -13.03 10.87
CA GLY A 181 -2.31 -13.17 11.62
C GLY A 181 -1.63 -11.83 11.94
N GLY A 182 -2.36 -10.70 11.80
CA GLY A 182 -1.86 -9.35 12.04
C GLY A 182 -1.89 -8.45 10.80
N CYS A 183 -1.87 -9.02 9.60
CA CYS A 183 -2.00 -8.25 8.37
C CYS A 183 -3.41 -7.64 8.20
N ILE A 184 -3.49 -6.63 7.36
CA ILE A 184 -4.76 -6.07 6.88
C ILE A 184 -5.21 -6.88 5.66
N ASN A 185 -6.40 -7.46 5.69
CA ASN A 185 -6.97 -8.10 4.52
C ASN A 185 -8.08 -7.26 3.89
N VAL A 186 -8.18 -7.35 2.57
CA VAL A 186 -9.18 -6.67 1.73
C VAL A 186 -9.74 -7.65 0.69
N ASP A 187 -10.88 -7.33 0.08
CA ASP A 187 -11.38 -8.12 -1.02
C ASP A 187 -10.56 -7.94 -2.31
N ASP A 188 -10.73 -8.84 -3.27
CA ASP A 188 -9.97 -8.86 -4.53
C ASP A 188 -10.19 -7.62 -5.40
N ALA A 189 -11.37 -7.01 -5.37
CA ALA A 189 -11.66 -5.80 -6.12
C ALA A 189 -10.88 -4.61 -5.55
N THR A 190 -10.89 -4.47 -4.23
CA THR A 190 -10.09 -3.49 -3.48
C THR A 190 -8.60 -3.72 -3.73
N MET A 191 -8.12 -4.97 -3.59
CA MET A 191 -6.72 -5.29 -3.82
C MET A 191 -6.27 -4.94 -5.24
N THR A 192 -7.10 -5.23 -6.24
CA THR A 192 -6.84 -4.86 -7.64
C THR A 192 -6.72 -3.34 -7.83
N SER A 193 -7.56 -2.55 -7.14
CA SER A 193 -7.50 -1.09 -7.16
C SER A 193 -6.20 -0.58 -6.50
N LEU A 194 -5.85 -1.13 -5.33
CA LEU A 194 -4.63 -0.76 -4.62
C LEU A 194 -3.37 -1.08 -5.43
N LEU A 195 -3.28 -2.26 -6.05
CA LEU A 195 -2.15 -2.65 -6.91
C LEU A 195 -1.92 -1.68 -8.09
N LYS A 196 -2.98 -1.07 -8.64
CA LYS A 196 -2.89 -0.10 -9.74
C LYS A 196 -2.49 1.30 -9.28
N SER A 197 -2.78 1.65 -8.03
CA SER A 197 -2.70 3.02 -7.51
C SER A 197 -1.45 3.25 -6.67
N VAL A 198 -1.03 2.25 -5.90
CA VAL A 198 0.02 2.34 -4.90
C VAL A 198 1.40 2.12 -5.54
N LYS A 199 2.41 2.85 -5.06
CA LYS A 199 3.81 2.74 -5.49
C LYS A 199 4.73 2.53 -4.29
N LEU A 200 5.95 2.04 -4.55
CA LEU A 200 6.99 1.99 -3.52
C LEU A 200 7.22 3.36 -2.88
N GLY A 201 7.29 3.39 -1.55
CA GLY A 201 7.49 4.60 -0.76
C GLY A 201 6.22 5.39 -0.45
N ASP A 202 5.04 4.97 -0.93
CA ASP A 202 3.77 5.54 -0.51
C ASP A 202 3.51 5.29 0.98
N GLU A 203 2.70 6.17 1.58
CA GLU A 203 2.45 6.14 3.01
C GLU A 203 1.17 5.38 3.34
N VAL A 204 1.26 4.57 4.40
CA VAL A 204 0.13 3.89 5.01
C VAL A 204 0.10 4.23 6.49
N VAL A 205 -1.03 4.75 6.97
CA VAL A 205 -1.23 5.01 8.40
C VAL A 205 -2.29 4.06 8.93
N VAL A 206 -1.96 3.35 10.00
CA VAL A 206 -2.88 2.45 10.70
C VAL A 206 -3.19 3.05 12.06
N SER A 207 -4.45 3.32 12.31
CA SER A 207 -4.97 3.93 13.53
C SER A 207 -6.16 3.15 14.08
N SER A 208 -6.52 3.40 15.33
CA SER A 208 -7.67 2.81 15.98
C SER A 208 -8.37 3.85 16.87
N ASP A 209 -9.63 3.61 17.16
CA ASP A 209 -10.46 4.39 18.08
C ASP A 209 -10.34 3.95 19.55
N GLY A 210 -9.68 2.81 19.81
CA GLY A 210 -9.54 2.22 21.15
C GLY A 210 -8.09 2.15 21.64
N PRO A 211 -7.90 1.74 22.91
CA PRO A 211 -6.57 1.56 23.48
C PRO A 211 -5.84 0.40 22.78
N CYS A 212 -4.55 0.58 22.56
CA CYS A 212 -3.68 -0.46 22.02
C CYS A 212 -3.08 -1.34 23.16
N ASN A 213 -2.67 -2.55 22.82
CA ASN A 213 -1.91 -3.42 23.71
C ASN A 213 -0.43 -3.01 23.67
N GLU A 214 0.20 -2.84 24.85
CA GLU A 214 1.64 -2.61 25.01
C GLU A 214 2.43 -3.91 24.97
#